data_87730998b739152a30fc9d26819bb826
#
_entry.id   87730998b739152a30fc9d26819bb826
#
_cell.length_a   1.000
_cell.length_b   1.000
_cell.length_c   1.000
_cell.angle_alpha   90.00
_cell.angle_beta   90.00
_cell.angle_gamma   90.00
#
_symmetry.space_group_name_H-M   'P 1'
#
loop_
_entity.id
_entity.type
_entity.pdbx_description
1 polymer ?
#
loop_
_entity_poly.entity_id
_entity_poly.type
_entity_poly.pdbx_seq_one_letter_code
_entity_poly.pdbx_strand_id
1 'polypeptide(L)'
;SEEQSYLLNAVNSFLKNQKAFSRFDDVGIDGVLIVDAPGEYSLKDLGISNANIVSISLVSPTTTKERTKKICNASSGFIYYVTLKGVTGSSNVDLEEIKSNVIDLQKNTDLPVMAGFGIKNKEQAESISKVADGVVIGSYLVESIFQAKKTTDYKKIYNYLSEIKSVINK
;
A
#
# COMPACT_ATOMS: atom_id res chain seq x y z
N SER A 1 8.94 -9.41 -26.33
CA SER A 1 9.89 -9.66 -25.22
C SER A 1 9.16 -10.39 -24.11
N GLU A 2 9.88 -11.09 -23.23
CA GLU A 2 9.29 -11.80 -22.08
C GLU A 2 8.47 -10.86 -21.19
N GLU A 3 8.93 -9.63 -20.96
CA GLU A 3 8.20 -8.60 -20.19
C GLU A 3 6.82 -8.28 -20.79
N GLN A 4 6.71 -8.19 -22.11
CA GLN A 4 5.41 -7.97 -22.77
C GLN A 4 4.48 -9.17 -22.61
N SER A 5 5.02 -10.38 -22.54
CA SER A 5 4.25 -11.61 -22.29
C SER A 5 3.74 -11.67 -20.85
N TYR A 6 4.55 -11.29 -19.87
CA TYR A 6 4.13 -11.20 -18.45
C TYR A 6 3.02 -10.16 -18.28
N LEU A 7 3.21 -8.98 -18.86
CA LEU A 7 2.21 -7.90 -18.82
C LEU A 7 0.87 -8.35 -19.42
N LEU A 8 0.92 -9.00 -20.57
CA LEU A 8 -0.28 -9.49 -21.27
C LEU A 8 -0.98 -10.60 -20.47
N ASN A 9 -0.23 -11.47 -19.80
CA ASN A 9 -0.79 -12.53 -18.96
C ASN A 9 -1.41 -11.98 -17.67
N ALA A 10 -0.79 -10.99 -17.02
CA ALA A 10 -1.35 -10.29 -15.86
C ALA A 10 -2.66 -9.58 -16.24
N VAL A 11 -2.66 -8.81 -17.31
CA VAL A 11 -3.86 -8.11 -17.83
C VAL A 11 -4.95 -9.12 -18.22
N ASN A 12 -4.62 -10.22 -18.88
CA ASN A 12 -5.60 -11.25 -19.27
C ASN A 12 -6.17 -12.01 -18.07
N SER A 13 -5.36 -12.29 -17.04
CA SER A 13 -5.86 -12.85 -15.77
C SER A 13 -6.83 -11.88 -15.08
N PHE A 14 -6.54 -10.62 -15.15
CA PHE A 14 -7.35 -9.52 -14.65
C PHE A 14 -8.70 -9.42 -15.37
N LEU A 15 -8.67 -9.39 -16.71
CA LEU A 15 -9.86 -9.31 -17.56
C LEU A 15 -10.81 -10.49 -17.35
N LYS A 16 -10.30 -11.68 -17.02
CA LYS A 16 -11.12 -12.85 -16.68
C LYS A 16 -11.90 -12.70 -15.37
N ASN A 17 -11.44 -11.85 -14.46
CA ASN A 17 -12.02 -11.62 -13.13
C ASN A 17 -12.87 -10.35 -13.02
N GLN A 18 -13.17 -9.64 -14.12
CA GLN A 18 -13.96 -8.39 -14.12
C GLN A 18 -15.29 -8.50 -13.36
N LYS A 19 -15.95 -9.68 -13.38
CA LYS A 19 -17.18 -9.91 -12.61
C LYS A 19 -16.99 -9.82 -11.10
N ALA A 20 -15.78 -10.03 -10.59
CA ALA A 20 -15.49 -9.87 -9.16
C ALA A 20 -15.52 -8.39 -8.75
N PHE A 21 -14.98 -7.51 -9.59
CA PHE A 21 -14.91 -6.06 -9.31
C PHE A 21 -16.27 -5.37 -9.33
N SER A 22 -17.24 -5.88 -10.12
CA SER A 22 -18.60 -5.31 -10.16
C SER A 22 -19.38 -5.51 -8.85
N ARG A 23 -18.92 -6.39 -7.96
CA ARG A 23 -19.56 -6.69 -6.67
C ARG A 23 -18.88 -6.03 -5.48
N PHE A 24 -17.83 -5.25 -5.68
CA PHE A 24 -17.08 -4.65 -4.59
C PHE A 24 -17.93 -3.65 -3.78
N ASP A 25 -18.80 -2.89 -4.43
CA ASP A 25 -19.75 -2.01 -3.75
C ASP A 25 -20.70 -2.78 -2.85
N ASP A 26 -21.19 -3.96 -3.30
CA ASP A 26 -22.13 -4.80 -2.55
C ASP A 26 -21.53 -5.32 -1.22
N VAL A 27 -20.20 -5.40 -1.14
CA VAL A 27 -19.48 -5.92 0.03
C VAL A 27 -18.71 -4.84 0.79
N GLY A 28 -18.85 -3.57 0.42
CA GLY A 28 -18.27 -2.43 1.13
C GLY A 28 -16.76 -2.29 0.94
N ILE A 29 -16.24 -2.58 -0.25
CA ILE A 29 -14.84 -2.34 -0.61
C ILE A 29 -14.72 -0.94 -1.22
N ASP A 30 -13.95 -0.06 -0.58
CA ASP A 30 -13.74 1.33 -1.01
C ASP A 30 -12.54 1.48 -1.96
N GLY A 31 -11.55 0.59 -1.89
CA GLY A 31 -10.34 0.69 -2.70
C GLY A 31 -9.63 -0.63 -2.93
N VAL A 32 -8.81 -0.67 -3.97
CA VAL A 32 -8.05 -1.87 -4.34
C VAL A 32 -6.59 -1.54 -4.62
N LEU A 33 -5.72 -2.42 -4.15
CA LEU A 33 -4.32 -2.50 -4.52
C LEU A 33 -4.11 -3.73 -5.39
N ILE A 34 -3.65 -3.53 -6.62
CA ILE A 34 -3.43 -4.64 -7.56
C ILE A 34 -1.95 -4.76 -7.83
N VAL A 35 -1.31 -5.68 -7.12
CA VAL A 35 0.16 -5.81 -7.10
C VAL A 35 0.72 -6.15 -8.47
N ASP A 36 0.02 -6.97 -9.25
CA ASP A 36 0.47 -7.45 -10.57
C ASP A 36 0.08 -6.51 -11.72
N ALA A 37 -0.70 -5.46 -11.46
CA ALA A 37 -1.00 -4.45 -12.47
C ALA A 37 0.09 -3.37 -12.49
N PRO A 38 0.51 -2.92 -13.68
CA PRO A 38 1.39 -1.76 -13.77
C PRO A 38 0.68 -0.54 -13.18
N GLY A 39 1.32 0.11 -12.19
CA GLY A 39 0.73 1.25 -11.48
C GLY A 39 0.46 2.47 -12.34
N GLU A 40 0.97 2.50 -13.58
CA GLU A 40 0.74 3.55 -14.57
C GLU A 40 -0.64 3.48 -15.24
N TYR A 41 -1.39 2.39 -15.01
CA TYR A 41 -2.73 2.22 -15.54
C TYR A 41 -3.77 2.52 -14.46
N SER A 42 -4.73 3.36 -14.80
CA SER A 42 -5.90 3.61 -13.95
C SER A 42 -6.83 2.38 -13.94
N LEU A 43 -7.74 2.30 -12.97
CA LEU A 43 -8.75 1.23 -12.94
C LEU A 43 -9.56 1.19 -14.24
N LYS A 44 -9.83 2.35 -14.84
CA LYS A 44 -10.53 2.46 -16.13
C LYS A 44 -9.73 1.83 -17.26
N ASP A 45 -8.41 2.06 -17.30
CA ASP A 45 -7.52 1.46 -18.30
C ASP A 45 -7.45 -0.06 -18.17
N LEU A 46 -7.64 -0.56 -16.95
CA LEU A 46 -7.76 -1.99 -16.63
C LEU A 46 -9.17 -2.55 -16.86
N GLY A 47 -10.10 -1.74 -17.40
CA GLY A 47 -11.49 -2.15 -17.66
C GLY A 47 -12.37 -2.22 -16.43
N ILE A 48 -11.94 -1.64 -15.29
CA ILE A 48 -12.71 -1.58 -14.06
C ILE A 48 -13.44 -0.24 -14.03
N SER A 49 -14.73 -0.24 -14.35
CA SER A 49 -15.55 0.98 -14.49
C SER A 49 -16.38 1.30 -13.26
N ASN A 50 -16.00 0.80 -12.09
CA ASN A 50 -16.71 1.12 -10.84
C ASN A 50 -16.22 2.47 -10.30
N ALA A 51 -17.10 3.47 -10.27
CA ALA A 51 -16.80 4.85 -9.88
C ALA A 51 -16.54 5.02 -8.37
N ASN A 52 -16.99 4.06 -7.54
CA ASN A 52 -16.90 4.15 -6.09
C ASN A 52 -15.60 3.52 -5.55
N ILE A 53 -14.83 2.83 -6.39
CA ILE A 53 -13.59 2.16 -5.98
C ILE A 53 -12.40 3.02 -6.36
N VAL A 54 -11.51 3.27 -5.40
CA VAL A 54 -10.25 3.96 -5.64
C VAL A 54 -9.11 2.99 -5.90
N SER A 55 -8.13 3.39 -6.71
CA SER A 55 -6.89 2.66 -6.91
C SER A 55 -5.82 3.08 -5.92
N ILE A 56 -5.15 2.10 -5.34
CA ILE A 56 -3.96 2.28 -4.50
C ILE A 56 -2.78 1.78 -5.31
N SER A 57 -1.75 2.59 -5.49
CA SER A 57 -0.60 2.23 -6.31
C SER A 57 0.69 2.21 -5.51
N LEU A 58 1.57 1.25 -5.86
CA LEU A 58 2.86 1.06 -5.22
C LEU A 58 3.94 1.92 -5.88
N VAL A 59 4.75 2.58 -5.05
CA VAL A 59 6.00 3.24 -5.44
C VAL A 59 7.11 2.76 -4.51
N SER A 60 8.30 2.52 -5.05
CA SER A 60 9.47 2.08 -4.31
C SER A 60 10.67 3.01 -4.59
N PRO A 61 11.76 2.94 -3.79
CA PRO A 61 12.98 3.71 -4.06
C PRO A 61 13.58 3.49 -5.44
N THR A 62 13.30 2.34 -6.06
CA THR A 62 13.80 2.00 -7.40
C THR A 62 12.91 2.48 -8.54
N THR A 63 11.74 3.04 -8.23
CA THR A 63 10.82 3.59 -9.23
C THR A 63 11.39 4.89 -9.80
N THR A 64 11.55 4.96 -11.13
CA THR A 64 12.08 6.17 -11.77
C THR A 64 11.12 7.36 -11.62
N LYS A 65 11.65 8.58 -11.64
CA LYS A 65 10.84 9.82 -11.50
C LYS A 65 9.75 9.92 -12.56
N GLU A 66 10.04 9.53 -13.80
CA GLU A 66 9.06 9.53 -14.88
C GLU A 66 7.91 8.53 -14.59
N ARG A 67 8.26 7.33 -14.15
CA ARG A 67 7.30 6.30 -13.78
C ARG A 67 6.46 6.72 -12.58
N THR A 68 7.09 7.32 -11.56
CA THR A 68 6.39 7.87 -10.38
C THR A 68 5.29 8.85 -10.79
N LYS A 69 5.58 9.78 -11.69
CA LYS A 69 4.56 10.74 -12.19
C LYS A 69 3.38 10.04 -12.86
N LYS A 70 3.66 9.04 -13.69
CA LYS A 70 2.59 8.27 -14.37
C LYS A 70 1.73 7.52 -13.36
N ILE A 71 2.35 6.89 -12.37
CA ILE A 71 1.67 6.19 -11.27
C ILE A 71 0.79 7.15 -10.46
N CYS A 72 1.33 8.29 -10.05
CA CYS A 72 0.57 9.29 -9.29
C CYS A 72 -0.66 9.79 -10.08
N ASN A 73 -0.52 10.03 -11.38
CA ASN A 73 -1.62 10.48 -12.23
C ASN A 73 -2.69 9.41 -12.46
N ALA A 74 -2.34 8.13 -12.40
CA ALA A 74 -3.26 7.02 -12.59
C ALA A 74 -3.98 6.60 -11.31
N SER A 75 -3.46 7.01 -10.15
CA SER A 75 -3.98 6.64 -8.83
C SER A 75 -5.12 7.55 -8.40
N SER A 76 -6.03 7.05 -7.56
CA SER A 76 -7.17 7.83 -7.06
C SER A 76 -7.44 7.66 -5.55
N GLY A 77 -6.76 6.75 -4.86
CA GLY A 77 -6.87 6.53 -3.42
C GLY A 77 -5.71 7.13 -2.65
N PHE A 78 -4.64 6.40 -2.50
CA PHE A 78 -3.39 6.85 -1.93
C PHE A 78 -2.18 6.20 -2.63
N ILE A 79 -1.02 6.79 -2.46
CA ILE A 79 0.24 6.20 -2.91
C ILE A 79 0.84 5.39 -1.75
N TYR A 80 1.10 4.12 -1.99
CA TYR A 80 1.77 3.25 -1.03
C TYR A 80 3.27 3.21 -1.32
N TYR A 81 4.05 3.95 -0.54
CA TYR A 81 5.50 3.93 -0.61
C TYR A 81 6.04 2.71 0.15
N VAL A 82 6.65 1.78 -0.59
CA VAL A 82 7.21 0.54 -0.05
C VAL A 82 8.73 0.61 -0.09
N THR A 83 9.39 0.47 1.05
CA THR A 83 10.84 0.32 1.11
C THR A 83 11.24 -1.14 1.26
N LEU A 84 12.29 -1.55 0.55
CA LEU A 84 12.80 -2.91 0.60
C LEU A 84 13.77 -3.15 1.77
N LYS A 85 14.25 -2.11 2.43
CA LYS A 85 15.33 -2.17 3.44
C LYS A 85 14.87 -2.53 4.87
N GLY A 86 13.63 -2.88 5.11
CA GLY A 86 13.12 -3.19 6.47
C GLY A 86 13.05 -4.67 6.85
N VAL A 87 13.30 -5.60 5.91
CA VAL A 87 12.98 -7.02 6.09
C VAL A 87 14.11 -7.84 6.73
N THR A 88 15.32 -7.32 6.82
CA THR A 88 16.51 -8.08 7.22
C THR A 88 17.10 -7.68 8.58
N GLY A 89 16.27 -7.39 9.58
CA GLY A 89 16.72 -7.36 10.99
C GLY A 89 17.74 -6.28 11.39
N SER A 90 18.18 -5.41 10.48
CA SER A 90 18.98 -4.25 10.82
C SER A 90 18.09 -3.16 11.42
N SER A 91 18.35 -2.80 12.65
CA SER A 91 17.55 -1.93 13.52
C SER A 91 17.49 -0.45 13.09
N ASN A 92 18.10 -0.07 12.00
CA ASN A 92 18.11 1.32 11.54
C ASN A 92 17.43 1.42 10.18
N VAL A 93 16.12 1.67 10.20
CA VAL A 93 15.41 2.22 9.06
C VAL A 93 15.97 3.62 8.84
N ASP A 94 16.46 3.89 7.64
CA ASP A 94 16.93 5.23 7.31
C ASP A 94 15.71 6.16 7.11
N LEU A 95 15.29 6.77 8.21
CA LEU A 95 14.14 7.68 8.23
C LEU A 95 14.37 8.92 7.35
N GLU A 96 15.60 9.36 7.18
CA GLU A 96 15.90 10.50 6.32
C GLU A 96 15.77 10.12 4.84
N GLU A 97 16.16 8.90 4.45
CA GLU A 97 15.93 8.39 3.10
C GLU A 97 14.41 8.31 2.82
N ILE A 98 13.64 7.76 3.75
CA ILE A 98 12.17 7.66 3.61
C ILE A 98 11.55 9.05 3.50
N LYS A 99 11.92 9.96 4.38
CA LYS A 99 11.44 11.33 4.40
C LYS A 99 11.72 12.05 3.07
N SER A 100 12.95 11.93 2.56
CA SER A 100 13.31 12.51 1.28
C SER A 100 12.45 11.98 0.14
N ASN A 101 12.25 10.66 0.09
CA ASN A 101 11.46 10.01 -0.95
C ASN A 101 9.96 10.34 -0.84
N VAL A 102 9.41 10.41 0.38
CA VAL A 102 8.00 10.79 0.61
C VAL A 102 7.78 12.25 0.20
N ILE A 103 8.67 13.17 0.57
CA ILE A 103 8.61 14.58 0.14
C ILE A 103 8.66 14.69 -1.39
N ASP A 104 9.50 13.91 -2.04
CA ASP A 104 9.57 13.92 -3.50
C ASP A 104 8.31 13.34 -4.16
N LEU A 105 7.66 12.35 -3.54
CA LEU A 105 6.37 11.84 -3.97
C LEU A 105 5.27 12.90 -3.83
N GLN A 106 5.19 13.57 -2.69
CA GLN A 106 4.20 14.61 -2.40
C GLN A 106 4.28 15.81 -3.37
N LYS A 107 5.42 16.03 -4.02
CA LYS A 107 5.55 17.02 -5.11
C LYS A 107 4.85 16.59 -6.42
N ASN A 108 4.52 15.33 -6.57
CA ASN A 108 3.95 14.76 -7.80
C ASN A 108 2.46 14.37 -7.64
N THR A 109 1.87 14.53 -6.45
CA THR A 109 0.49 14.14 -6.17
C THR A 109 -0.07 14.88 -4.96
N ASP A 110 -1.37 15.16 -5.00
CA ASP A 110 -2.15 15.64 -3.84
C ASP A 110 -2.75 14.46 -3.03
N LEU A 111 -2.57 13.22 -3.51
CA LEU A 111 -3.03 12.04 -2.80
C LEU A 111 -2.18 11.79 -1.55
N PRO A 112 -2.78 11.25 -0.46
CA PRO A 112 -2.01 10.84 0.70
C PRO A 112 -0.90 9.84 0.34
N VAL A 113 0.27 10.00 0.95
CA VAL A 113 1.39 9.06 0.81
C VAL A 113 1.51 8.25 2.09
N MET A 114 1.16 6.99 2.02
CA MET A 114 1.28 6.03 3.11
C MET A 114 2.60 5.29 2.99
N ALA A 115 3.31 5.09 4.09
CA ALA A 115 4.56 4.33 4.09
C ALA A 115 4.43 3.02 4.88
N GLY A 116 5.05 1.96 4.37
CA GLY A 116 5.04 0.66 5.02
C GLY A 116 6.27 -0.18 4.67
N PHE A 117 6.88 -0.78 5.71
CA PHE A 117 8.06 -1.63 5.56
C PHE A 117 8.30 -2.44 6.83
N GLY A 118 7.44 -3.40 7.07
CA GLY A 118 7.61 -4.32 8.20
C GLY A 118 7.52 -3.64 9.57
N ILE A 119 6.67 -2.63 9.73
CA ILE A 119 6.37 -1.99 11.01
C ILE A 119 5.80 -3.03 11.97
N LYS A 120 6.42 -3.17 13.14
CA LYS A 120 6.07 -4.17 14.15
C LYS A 120 5.69 -3.59 15.51
N ASN A 121 6.05 -2.33 15.78
CA ASN A 121 5.81 -1.68 17.05
C ASN A 121 5.42 -0.20 16.87
N LYS A 122 4.97 0.42 17.97
CA LYS A 122 4.48 1.80 17.98
C LYS A 122 5.57 2.83 17.70
N GLU A 123 6.80 2.57 18.13
CA GLU A 123 7.93 3.49 17.93
C GLU A 123 8.28 3.63 16.44
N GLN A 124 8.23 2.52 15.70
CA GLN A 124 8.41 2.54 14.26
C GLN A 124 7.24 3.26 13.58
N ALA A 125 5.99 2.97 13.97
CA ALA A 125 4.81 3.63 13.44
C ALA A 125 4.84 5.14 13.69
N GLU A 126 5.18 5.57 14.92
CA GLU A 126 5.34 6.98 15.28
C GLU A 126 6.41 7.68 14.43
N SER A 127 7.57 7.04 14.27
CA SER A 127 8.67 7.60 13.49
C SER A 127 8.26 7.85 12.04
N ILE A 128 7.54 6.88 11.43
CA ILE A 128 7.07 7.00 10.04
C ILE A 128 5.94 8.01 9.90
N SER A 129 5.02 8.08 10.85
CA SER A 129 3.92 9.04 10.81
C SER A 129 4.38 10.51 10.89
N LYS A 130 5.63 10.76 11.28
CA LYS A 130 6.25 12.09 11.24
C LYS A 130 6.65 12.53 9.83
N VAL A 131 6.80 11.60 8.90
CA VAL A 131 7.31 11.86 7.55
C VAL A 131 6.34 11.44 6.43
N ALA A 132 5.34 10.60 6.72
CA ALA A 132 4.31 10.17 5.78
C ALA A 132 2.92 10.52 6.34
N ASP A 133 1.90 10.55 5.47
CA ASP A 133 0.52 10.84 5.87
C ASP A 133 -0.13 9.69 6.66
N GLY A 134 0.46 8.50 6.59
CA GLY A 134 0.05 7.35 7.38
C GLY A 134 0.98 6.17 7.24
N VAL A 135 0.62 5.06 7.91
CA VAL A 135 1.42 3.84 7.95
C VAL A 135 0.62 2.64 7.44
N VAL A 136 1.32 1.71 6.77
CA VAL A 136 0.74 0.43 6.36
C VAL A 136 1.42 -0.70 7.13
N ILE A 137 0.60 -1.49 7.85
CA ILE A 137 1.04 -2.63 8.63
C ILE A 137 0.39 -3.89 8.05
N GLY A 138 1.18 -4.72 7.39
CA GLY A 138 0.71 -5.94 6.73
C GLY A 138 1.16 -7.20 7.47
N SER A 139 2.38 -7.65 7.21
CA SER A 139 2.90 -8.98 7.58
C SER A 139 2.74 -9.31 9.07
N TYR A 140 3.02 -8.36 9.95
CA TYR A 140 2.88 -8.58 11.40
C TYR A 140 1.43 -8.84 11.80
N LEU A 141 0.49 -8.09 11.23
CA LEU A 141 -0.94 -8.23 11.54
C LEU A 141 -1.49 -9.54 10.98
N VAL A 142 -1.15 -9.87 9.74
CA VAL A 142 -1.56 -11.14 9.10
C VAL A 142 -1.04 -12.34 9.89
N GLU A 143 0.24 -12.34 10.29
CA GLU A 143 0.83 -13.39 11.10
C GLU A 143 0.14 -13.51 12.47
N SER A 144 -0.10 -12.38 13.14
CA SER A 144 -0.78 -12.33 14.43
C SER A 144 -2.21 -12.89 14.36
N ILE A 145 -2.94 -12.58 13.29
CA ILE A 145 -4.29 -13.11 13.06
C ILE A 145 -4.24 -14.60 12.78
N PHE A 146 -3.29 -15.04 11.95
CA PHE A 146 -3.14 -16.46 11.60
C PHE A 146 -2.82 -17.33 12.82
N GLN A 147 -2.03 -16.80 13.76
CA GLN A 147 -1.66 -17.50 15.00
C GLN A 147 -2.73 -17.42 16.09
N ALA A 148 -3.68 -16.50 15.98
CA ALA A 148 -4.73 -16.32 16.98
C ALA A 148 -5.68 -17.53 17.03
N LYS A 149 -5.75 -18.19 18.21
CA LYS A 149 -6.60 -19.37 18.44
C LYS A 149 -7.68 -19.14 19.49
N LYS A 150 -7.57 -18.07 20.27
CA LYS A 150 -8.44 -17.76 21.41
C LYS A 150 -8.87 -16.30 21.37
N THR A 151 -9.99 -15.99 22.01
CA THR A 151 -10.48 -14.62 22.17
C THR A 151 -9.44 -13.68 22.78
N THR A 152 -8.60 -14.17 23.69
CA THR A 152 -7.51 -13.40 24.31
C THR A 152 -6.44 -12.98 23.32
N ASP A 153 -6.21 -13.74 22.25
CA ASP A 153 -5.21 -13.42 21.23
C ASP A 153 -5.72 -12.27 20.35
N TYR A 154 -7.00 -12.27 19.98
CA TYR A 154 -7.63 -11.15 19.29
C TYR A 154 -7.63 -9.87 20.13
N LYS A 155 -7.79 -9.97 21.45
CA LYS A 155 -7.65 -8.82 22.36
C LYS A 155 -6.25 -8.20 22.31
N LYS A 156 -5.20 -9.03 22.21
CA LYS A 156 -3.82 -8.55 22.04
C LYS A 156 -3.64 -7.80 20.71
N ILE A 157 -4.20 -8.33 19.62
CA ILE A 157 -4.18 -7.68 18.30
C ILE A 157 -4.89 -6.32 18.37
N TYR A 158 -6.06 -6.28 19.01
CA TYR A 158 -6.80 -5.02 19.21
C TYR A 158 -5.99 -4.00 20.04
N ASN A 159 -5.36 -4.42 21.14
CA ASN A 159 -4.53 -3.55 21.95
C ASN A 159 -3.34 -3.01 21.16
N TYR A 160 -2.66 -3.87 20.39
CA TYR A 160 -1.59 -3.46 19.49
C TYR A 160 -2.05 -2.39 18.49
N LEU A 161 -3.18 -2.59 17.81
CA LEU A 161 -3.74 -1.60 16.88
C LEU A 161 -4.11 -0.30 17.59
N SER A 162 -4.62 -0.37 18.80
CA SER A 162 -4.96 0.80 19.62
C SER A 162 -3.72 1.60 20.01
N GLU A 163 -2.62 0.93 20.36
CA GLU A 163 -1.34 1.56 20.64
C GLU A 163 -0.77 2.25 19.40
N ILE A 164 -0.78 1.58 18.25
CA ILE A 164 -0.38 2.18 16.97
C ILE A 164 -1.23 3.43 16.68
N LYS A 165 -2.55 3.31 16.78
CA LYS A 165 -3.47 4.42 16.53
C LYS A 165 -3.18 5.62 17.43
N SER A 166 -2.80 5.39 18.68
CA SER A 166 -2.53 6.47 19.64
C SER A 166 -1.31 7.33 19.28
N VAL A 167 -0.38 6.82 18.50
CA VAL A 167 0.87 7.53 18.15
C VAL A 167 0.87 8.09 16.72
N ILE A 168 -0.03 7.64 15.85
CA ILE A 168 -0.13 8.14 14.47
C ILE A 168 -1.22 9.20 14.28
N ASN A 169 -2.19 9.30 15.19
CA ASN A 169 -3.20 10.36 15.17
C ASN A 169 -2.57 11.66 15.66
N LYS A 170 -2.37 12.58 14.74
CA LYS A 170 -2.02 13.98 15.03
C LYS A 170 -3.26 14.84 15.01
#